data_2d0d66e9629728f100b85a6de9c5ba0f
#
_entry.id   2d0d66e9629728f100b85a6de9c5ba0f
#
_cell.length_a   1.000
_cell.length_b   1.000
_cell.length_c   1.000
_cell.angle_alpha   90.00
_cell.angle_beta   90.00
_cell.angle_gamma   90.00
#
_symmetry.space_group_name_H-M   'P 1'
#
loop_
_entity.id
_entity.type
_entity.pdbx_description
1 polymer ?
#
loop_
_entity_poly.entity_id
_entity_poly.type
_entity_poly.pdbx_seq_one_letter_code
_entity_poly.pdbx_strand_id
1 'polypeptide(L)'
;MSEDEFRDWVNRGSHLPLAVKGHTFVLKGDNVIAVDGGKFVFEEALQLVRLLNSRNPFDQMNATFMIWERNGALRLIVILLVVIIVVAVILLATH
;
A
#
# COMPACT_ATOMS: atom_id res chain seq x y z
N MET A 1 -2.28 11.31 11.89
CA MET A 1 -2.69 12.30 10.87
C MET A 1 -4.19 12.19 10.64
N SER A 2 -4.89 13.33 10.57
CA SER A 2 -6.32 13.37 10.28
C SER A 2 -6.57 13.44 8.77
N GLU A 3 -7.81 13.13 8.35
CA GLU A 3 -8.24 13.31 6.97
C GLU A 3 -8.13 14.75 6.51
N ASP A 4 -8.43 15.70 7.37
CA ASP A 4 -8.35 17.13 7.06
C ASP A 4 -6.91 17.57 6.81
N GLU A 5 -5.96 17.08 7.59
CA GLU A 5 -4.55 17.34 7.38
C GLU A 5 -4.08 16.76 6.03
N PHE A 6 -4.55 15.58 5.66
CA PHE A 6 -4.25 14.97 4.38
C PHE A 6 -4.81 15.79 3.22
N ARG A 7 -6.06 16.26 3.32
CA ARG A 7 -6.68 17.13 2.31
C ARG A 7 -5.92 18.43 2.14
N ASP A 8 -5.49 19.04 3.24
CA ASP A 8 -4.68 20.25 3.21
C ASP A 8 -3.34 20.01 2.50
N TRP A 9 -2.70 18.89 2.78
CA TRP A 9 -1.44 18.52 2.14
C TRP A 9 -1.61 18.39 0.61
N VAL A 10 -2.68 17.76 0.16
CA VAL A 10 -2.99 17.64 -1.28
C VAL A 10 -3.31 19.00 -1.89
N ASN A 11 -4.14 19.80 -1.21
CA ASN A 11 -4.58 21.09 -1.72
C ASN A 11 -3.43 22.10 -1.85
N ARG A 12 -2.42 21.99 -0.99
CA ARG A 12 -1.23 22.85 -1.07
C ARG A 12 -0.29 22.44 -2.21
N GLY A 13 -0.51 21.29 -2.84
CA GLY A 13 0.36 20.80 -3.89
C GLY A 13 1.80 20.57 -3.42
N SER A 14 1.97 20.10 -2.18
CA SER A 14 3.29 19.95 -1.59
C SER A 14 4.11 18.90 -2.35
N HIS A 15 5.37 19.22 -2.62
CA HIS A 15 6.32 18.27 -3.21
C HIS A 15 7.02 17.41 -2.16
N LEU A 16 6.83 17.71 -0.87
CA LEU A 16 7.44 16.95 0.21
C LEU A 16 6.65 15.67 0.46
N PRO A 17 7.35 14.52 0.64
CA PRO A 17 6.69 13.28 1.00
C PRO A 17 5.98 13.39 2.36
N LEU A 18 4.87 12.68 2.48
CA LEU A 18 4.09 12.62 3.70
C LEU A 18 4.17 11.21 4.27
N ALA A 19 4.61 11.07 5.51
CA ALA A 19 4.70 9.77 6.18
C ALA A 19 3.47 9.55 7.07
N VAL A 20 2.77 8.43 6.85
CA VAL A 20 1.61 8.01 7.65
C VAL A 20 1.81 6.56 8.06
N LYS A 21 1.98 6.30 9.34
CA LYS A 21 2.12 4.94 9.90
C LYS A 21 3.17 4.09 9.17
N GLY A 22 4.30 4.68 8.82
CA GLY A 22 5.40 3.99 8.13
C GLY A 22 5.26 3.89 6.61
N HIS A 23 4.18 4.43 6.04
CA HIS A 23 3.97 4.48 4.60
C HIS A 23 4.26 5.90 4.08
N THR A 24 4.88 5.98 2.92
CA THR A 24 5.27 7.26 2.31
C THR A 24 4.30 7.62 1.18
N PHE A 25 3.68 8.78 1.31
CA PHE A 25 2.75 9.33 0.32
C PHE A 25 3.44 10.45 -0.43
N VAL A 26 3.40 10.41 -1.75
CA VAL A 26 4.00 11.43 -2.62
C VAL A 26 2.97 11.90 -3.64
N LEU A 27 2.78 13.21 -3.73
CA LEU A 27 1.88 13.80 -4.72
C LEU A 27 2.58 13.79 -6.09
N LYS A 28 2.02 13.08 -7.07
CA LYS A 28 2.61 12.89 -8.40
C LYS A 28 2.00 13.78 -9.48
N GLY A 29 0.85 14.39 -9.22
CA GLY A 29 0.15 15.24 -10.18
C GLY A 29 -1.27 15.46 -9.74
N ASP A 30 -2.10 15.93 -10.66
CA ASP A 30 -3.50 16.17 -10.35
C ASP A 30 -4.19 14.87 -9.99
N ASN A 31 -4.68 14.78 -8.76
CA ASN A 31 -5.46 13.65 -8.26
C ASN A 31 -4.73 12.30 -8.28
N VAL A 32 -3.38 12.28 -8.39
CA VAL A 32 -2.58 11.05 -8.35
C VAL A 32 -1.61 11.12 -7.18
N ILE A 33 -1.67 10.11 -6.31
CA ILE A 33 -0.83 10.02 -5.12
C ILE A 33 -0.15 8.66 -5.12
N ALA A 34 1.19 8.66 -5.03
CA ALA A 34 1.96 7.44 -4.91
C ALA A 34 2.10 7.08 -3.43
N VAL A 35 1.73 5.85 -3.08
CA VAL A 35 1.89 5.31 -1.73
C VAL A 35 2.80 4.10 -1.82
N ASP A 36 4.01 4.21 -1.27
CA ASP A 36 5.06 3.18 -1.32
C ASP A 36 5.31 2.66 -2.74
N GLY A 37 5.22 3.55 -3.73
CA GLY A 37 5.43 3.24 -5.15
C GLY A 37 4.18 2.84 -5.92
N GLY A 38 3.07 2.55 -5.26
CA GLY A 38 1.79 2.27 -5.91
C GLY A 38 0.99 3.54 -6.15
N LYS A 39 0.35 3.67 -7.32
CA LYS A 39 -0.40 4.87 -7.69
C LYS A 39 -1.86 4.73 -7.29
N PHE A 40 -2.38 5.75 -6.62
CA PHE A 40 -3.76 5.83 -6.18
C PHE A 40 -4.36 7.17 -6.60
N VAL A 41 -5.68 7.21 -6.79
CA VAL A 41 -6.39 8.50 -6.91
C VAL A 41 -6.64 9.06 -5.51
N PHE A 42 -6.99 10.35 -5.44
CA PHE A 42 -7.17 11.06 -4.15
C PHE A 42 -8.13 10.32 -3.21
N GLU A 43 -9.27 9.86 -3.71
CA GLU A 43 -10.27 9.20 -2.88
C GLU A 43 -9.76 7.87 -2.31
N GLU A 44 -9.03 7.11 -3.09
CA GLU A 44 -8.40 5.87 -2.62
C GLU A 44 -7.34 6.16 -1.56
N ALA A 45 -6.51 7.18 -1.78
CA ALA A 45 -5.49 7.57 -0.80
C ALA A 45 -6.12 8.07 0.50
N LEU A 46 -7.22 8.82 0.42
CA LEU A 46 -7.96 9.26 1.59
C LEU A 46 -8.53 8.07 2.37
N GLN A 47 -9.04 7.06 1.67
CA GLN A 47 -9.49 5.82 2.30
C GLN A 47 -8.34 5.09 3.01
N LEU A 48 -7.15 5.05 2.40
CA LEU A 48 -5.97 4.47 3.04
C LEU A 48 -5.61 5.21 4.33
N VAL A 49 -5.63 6.53 4.33
CA VAL A 49 -5.39 7.34 5.53
C VAL A 49 -6.41 7.00 6.61
N ARG A 50 -7.67 6.88 6.23
CA ARG A 50 -8.75 6.51 7.17
C ARG A 50 -8.51 5.14 7.79
N LEU A 51 -8.16 4.14 6.97
CA LEU A 51 -7.89 2.79 7.43
C LEU A 51 -6.64 2.74 8.32
N LEU A 52 -5.58 3.46 7.95
CA LEU A 52 -4.34 3.51 8.74
C LEU A 52 -4.53 4.20 10.09
N ASN A 53 -5.46 5.16 10.18
CA ASN A 53 -5.79 5.84 11.43
C ASN A 53 -6.75 5.05 12.32
N SER A 54 -7.33 3.97 11.80
CA SER A 54 -8.23 3.12 12.58
C SER A 54 -7.45 2.38 13.67
N ARG A 55 -8.08 2.18 14.82
CA ARG A 55 -7.52 1.38 15.91
C ARG A 55 -7.71 -0.11 15.68
N ASN A 56 -8.52 -0.49 14.70
CA ASN A 56 -8.76 -1.89 14.36
C ASN A 56 -7.58 -2.43 13.55
N PRO A 57 -6.87 -3.49 14.02
CA PRO A 57 -5.75 -4.06 13.27
C PRO A 57 -6.16 -4.65 11.93
N PHE A 58 -7.42 -5.09 11.77
CA PHE A 58 -7.90 -5.57 10.47
C PHE A 58 -7.98 -4.46 9.44
N ASP A 59 -8.35 -3.25 9.83
CA ASP A 59 -8.37 -2.09 8.92
C ASP A 59 -6.96 -1.72 8.48
N GLN A 60 -6.00 -1.73 9.40
CA GLN A 60 -4.60 -1.47 9.08
C GLN A 60 -4.04 -2.53 8.12
N MET A 61 -4.39 -3.79 8.33
CA MET A 61 -3.99 -4.88 7.45
C MET A 61 -4.60 -4.72 6.05
N ASN A 62 -5.87 -4.34 5.95
CA ASN A 62 -6.52 -4.07 4.67
C ASN A 62 -5.82 -2.94 3.91
N ALA A 63 -5.44 -1.86 4.60
CA ALA A 63 -4.68 -0.77 3.98
C ALA A 63 -3.34 -1.27 3.44
N THR A 64 -2.63 -2.09 4.20
CA THR A 64 -1.35 -2.67 3.79
C THR A 64 -1.52 -3.54 2.55
N PHE A 65 -2.55 -4.40 2.50
CA PHE A 65 -2.83 -5.23 1.33
C PHE A 65 -3.17 -4.39 0.09
N MET A 66 -3.93 -3.32 0.25
CA MET A 66 -4.25 -2.41 -0.86
C MET A 66 -2.97 -1.79 -1.44
N ILE A 67 -2.05 -1.36 -0.58
CA ILE A 67 -0.77 -0.78 -0.99
C ILE A 67 0.08 -1.84 -1.72
N TRP A 68 0.19 -3.04 -1.16
CA TRP A 68 0.97 -4.13 -1.75
C TRP A 68 0.42 -4.56 -3.11
N GLU A 69 -0.90 -4.63 -3.24
CA GLU A 69 -1.53 -4.96 -4.51
C GLU A 69 -1.19 -3.92 -5.58
N ARG A 70 -1.23 -2.64 -5.20
CA ARG A 70 -1.02 -1.54 -6.13
C ARG A 70 0.45 -1.38 -6.54
N ASN A 71 1.40 -1.61 -5.63
CA ASN A 71 2.82 -1.49 -5.94
C ASN A 71 3.45 -2.77 -6.49
N GLY A 72 2.69 -3.86 -6.60
CA GLY A 72 3.15 -5.14 -7.12
C GLY A 72 3.81 -6.06 -6.10
N ALA A 73 3.96 -5.64 -4.84
CA ALA A 73 4.58 -6.47 -3.81
C ALA A 73 3.79 -7.74 -3.54
N LEU A 74 2.45 -7.66 -3.55
CA LEU A 74 1.59 -8.82 -3.34
C LEU A 74 1.77 -9.84 -4.46
N ARG A 75 1.89 -9.40 -5.70
CA ARG A 75 2.16 -10.28 -6.85
C ARG A 75 3.48 -11.04 -6.67
N LEU A 76 4.54 -10.35 -6.23
CA LEU A 76 5.83 -10.98 -5.97
C LEU A 76 5.75 -12.02 -4.86
N ILE A 77 5.01 -11.74 -3.80
CA ILE A 77 4.80 -12.68 -2.70
C ILE A 77 4.08 -13.93 -3.19
N VAL A 78 3.03 -13.79 -4.00
CA VAL A 78 2.28 -14.91 -4.56
C VAL A 78 3.18 -15.77 -5.47
N ILE A 79 3.96 -15.15 -6.33
CA ILE A 79 4.91 -15.87 -7.21
C ILE A 79 5.92 -16.65 -6.38
N LEU A 80 6.48 -16.03 -5.35
CA LEU A 80 7.44 -16.67 -4.46
C LEU A 80 6.83 -17.88 -3.75
N LEU A 81 5.60 -17.76 -3.24
CA LEU A 81 4.89 -18.87 -2.60
C LEU A 81 4.65 -20.03 -3.57
N VAL A 82 4.26 -19.74 -4.81
CA VAL A 82 4.07 -20.78 -5.83
C VAL A 82 5.37 -21.49 -6.12
N VAL A 83 6.48 -20.78 -6.25
CA VAL A 83 7.81 -21.38 -6.47
C VAL A 83 8.19 -22.29 -5.31
N ILE A 84 7.98 -21.86 -4.07
CA ILE A 84 8.27 -22.65 -2.87
C ILE A 84 7.45 -23.95 -2.87
N ILE A 85 6.16 -23.88 -3.18
CA ILE A 85 5.27 -25.04 -3.23
C ILE A 85 5.73 -26.03 -4.31
N VAL A 86 6.06 -25.54 -5.51
CA VAL A 86 6.52 -26.37 -6.61
C VAL A 86 7.82 -27.11 -6.23
N VAL A 87 8.78 -26.39 -5.64
CA VAL A 87 10.05 -26.99 -5.19
C VAL A 87 9.79 -28.04 -4.11
N ALA A 88 8.92 -27.78 -3.16
CA ALA A 88 8.58 -28.72 -2.11
C ALA A 88 7.95 -30.00 -2.68
N VAL A 89 7.04 -29.89 -3.66
CA VAL A 89 6.40 -31.04 -4.32
C VAL A 89 7.45 -31.87 -5.06
N ILE A 90 8.36 -31.23 -5.79
CA ILE A 90 9.43 -31.92 -6.52
C ILE A 90 10.33 -32.69 -5.54
N LEU A 91 10.74 -32.07 -4.44
CA LEU A 91 11.58 -32.72 -3.43
C LEU A 91 10.89 -33.94 -2.81
N LEU A 92 9.59 -33.81 -2.51
CA LEU A 92 8.81 -34.93 -1.97
C LEU A 92 8.63 -36.05 -2.99
N ALA A 93 8.48 -35.75 -4.28
CA ALA A 93 8.31 -36.74 -5.35
C ALA A 93 9.59 -37.48 -5.68
N THR A 94 10.76 -36.87 -5.46
CA THR A 94 12.06 -37.46 -5.74
C THR A 94 12.68 -38.17 -4.53
N HIS A 95 12.04 -38.09 -3.40
CA HIS A 95 12.52 -38.70 -2.14
C HIS A 95 11.89 -40.11 -1.94
#